data_eae2eaa35c8d47badac0dcf829386fe9
#
_entry.id   eae2eaa35c8d47badac0dcf829386fe9
#
_cell.length_a   1.000
_cell.length_b   1.000
_cell.length_c   1.000
_cell.angle_alpha   90.00
_cell.angle_beta   90.00
_cell.angle_gamma   90.00
#
_symmetry.space_group_name_H-M   'P 1'
#
loop_
_entity.id
_entity.type
_entity.pdbx_description
1 polymer ?
#
loop_
_entity_poly.entity_id
_entity_poly.type
_entity_poly.pdbx_seq_one_letter_code
_entity_poly.pdbx_strand_id
1 'polypeptide(L)'
;MENIIECNDLTLAYSGAVVVKDLSFSVRRGEILLVSGENGSGKSTLIKALLGLIRPISGKVTFIGGVRGGIGYLPQKSAAERDFPATVREVVASGLTGSLRYGIFKSAKSEEKIKSAMDLARVSDLAKRSFNELSGGQQQRTLLARALCAAKELLILDEPTNALDPASSAEMYSIITSLRHHHGMTVIMVSHDLESAATMADRVLHLCCDGAFCCDACDYDKYLAAAHEGHIGVCSCGHDHHDHNKEGTK
;
A
#
# COMPACT_ATOMS: atom_id res chain seq x y z
N MET A 1 -18.56 -11.26 0.28
CA MET A 1 -17.79 -10.21 1.00
C MET A 1 -18.27 -8.85 0.47
N GLU A 2 -18.40 -7.85 1.34
CA GLU A 2 -18.82 -6.49 0.98
C GLU A 2 -17.66 -5.70 0.38
N ASN A 3 -17.91 -4.97 -0.72
CA ASN A 3 -16.91 -4.06 -1.28
C ASN A 3 -16.81 -2.79 -0.43
N ILE A 4 -15.61 -2.23 -0.28
CA ILE A 4 -15.39 -0.92 0.33
C ILE A 4 -14.93 0.14 -0.68
N ILE A 5 -14.39 -0.29 -1.81
CA ILE A 5 -14.06 0.56 -2.96
C ILE A 5 -14.54 -0.12 -4.24
N GLU A 6 -15.09 0.68 -5.14
CA GLU A 6 -15.41 0.28 -6.50
C GLU A 6 -14.86 1.32 -7.47
N CYS A 7 -14.07 0.85 -8.43
CA CYS A 7 -13.54 1.64 -9.53
C CYS A 7 -14.21 1.15 -10.82
N ASN A 8 -14.84 2.06 -11.56
CA ASN A 8 -15.55 1.75 -12.79
C ASN A 8 -15.02 2.62 -13.93
N ASP A 9 -14.50 1.96 -14.98
CA ASP A 9 -14.01 2.54 -16.23
C ASP A 9 -13.02 3.71 -16.02
N LEU A 10 -12.14 3.52 -15.04
CA LEU A 10 -11.24 4.55 -14.54
C LEU A 10 -10.12 4.83 -15.53
N THR A 11 -10.05 6.05 -16.05
CA THR A 11 -8.94 6.52 -16.87
C THR A 11 -8.18 7.61 -16.12
N LEU A 12 -6.87 7.40 -15.95
CA LEU A 12 -5.99 8.30 -15.21
C LEU A 12 -4.88 8.84 -16.10
N ALA A 13 -4.55 10.13 -15.91
CA ALA A 13 -3.39 10.73 -16.56
C ALA A 13 -2.40 11.29 -15.53
N TYR A 14 -1.15 11.33 -15.92
CA TYR A 14 -0.08 11.99 -15.20
C TYR A 14 0.74 12.85 -16.17
N SER A 15 0.95 14.13 -15.84
CA SER A 15 1.67 15.09 -16.70
C SER A 15 1.14 15.15 -18.15
N GLY A 16 -0.18 15.01 -18.33
CA GLY A 16 -0.82 15.08 -19.64
C GLY A 16 -0.86 13.78 -20.46
N ALA A 17 -0.17 12.72 -19.99
CA ALA A 17 -0.21 11.40 -20.63
C ALA A 17 -1.17 10.47 -19.88
N VAL A 18 -1.99 9.70 -20.61
CA VAL A 18 -2.81 8.63 -20.04
C VAL A 18 -1.90 7.49 -19.63
N VAL A 19 -1.98 7.10 -18.34
CA VAL A 19 -1.15 6.03 -17.74
C VAL A 19 -1.97 4.83 -17.27
N VAL A 20 -3.27 5.01 -17.08
CA VAL A 20 -4.23 3.93 -16.79
C VAL A 20 -5.45 4.20 -17.61
N LYS A 21 -5.96 3.17 -18.33
CA LYS A 21 -7.10 3.30 -19.23
C LYS A 21 -8.17 2.25 -18.89
N ASP A 22 -9.44 2.70 -18.82
CA ASP A 22 -10.63 1.87 -18.68
C ASP A 22 -10.55 0.81 -17.57
N LEU A 23 -9.88 1.14 -16.44
CA LEU A 23 -9.64 0.23 -15.34
C LEU A 23 -10.90 0.06 -14.48
N SER A 24 -11.40 -1.17 -14.36
CA SER A 24 -12.48 -1.52 -13.45
C SER A 24 -12.04 -2.61 -12.49
N PHE A 25 -12.19 -2.36 -11.18
CA PHE A 25 -11.90 -3.31 -10.11
C PHE A 25 -12.64 -2.92 -8.83
N SER A 26 -12.67 -3.83 -7.87
CA SER A 26 -13.20 -3.57 -6.54
C SER A 26 -12.22 -4.02 -5.46
N VAL A 27 -12.35 -3.41 -4.27
CA VAL A 27 -11.64 -3.82 -3.06
C VAL A 27 -12.65 -4.31 -2.04
N ARG A 28 -12.44 -5.52 -1.52
CA ARG A 28 -13.32 -6.15 -0.54
C ARG A 28 -12.89 -5.78 0.88
N ARG A 29 -13.85 -5.70 1.79
CA ARG A 29 -13.59 -5.43 3.21
C ARG A 29 -12.73 -6.54 3.82
N GLY A 30 -11.64 -6.17 4.49
CA GLY A 30 -10.75 -7.10 5.18
C GLY A 30 -9.84 -7.91 4.26
N GLU A 31 -9.69 -7.53 2.96
CA GLU A 31 -8.71 -8.16 2.07
C GLU A 31 -7.38 -7.40 2.05
N ILE A 32 -6.33 -8.10 1.65
CA ILE A 32 -5.07 -7.50 1.18
C ILE A 32 -5.09 -7.56 -0.35
N LEU A 33 -5.23 -6.41 -1.00
CA LEU A 33 -5.09 -6.25 -2.44
C LEU A 33 -3.66 -5.81 -2.76
N LEU A 34 -2.90 -6.65 -3.43
CA LEU A 34 -1.58 -6.30 -3.96
C LEU A 34 -1.73 -5.62 -5.32
N VAL A 35 -1.15 -4.43 -5.47
CA VAL A 35 -1.05 -3.72 -6.76
C VAL A 35 0.34 -3.94 -7.31
N SER A 36 0.41 -4.62 -8.44
CA SER A 36 1.62 -5.04 -9.13
C SER A 36 1.71 -4.39 -10.51
N GLY A 37 2.86 -4.51 -11.16
CA GLY A 37 3.11 -4.03 -12.52
C GLY A 37 4.45 -3.31 -12.62
N GLU A 38 4.87 -3.01 -13.84
CA GLU A 38 6.16 -2.41 -14.15
C GLU A 38 6.30 -0.96 -13.68
N ASN A 39 7.54 -0.46 -13.74
CA ASN A 39 7.78 0.95 -13.52
C ASN A 39 7.09 1.77 -14.62
N GLY A 40 6.32 2.79 -14.22
CA GLY A 40 5.55 3.61 -15.17
C GLY A 40 4.15 3.07 -15.49
N SER A 41 3.74 1.87 -15.05
CA SER A 41 2.41 1.30 -15.32
C SER A 41 1.23 2.04 -14.65
N GLY A 42 1.49 3.09 -13.89
CA GLY A 42 0.42 3.90 -13.28
C GLY A 42 0.09 3.57 -11.83
N LYS A 43 0.82 2.67 -11.15
CA LYS A 43 0.56 2.29 -9.73
C LYS A 43 0.45 3.49 -8.81
N SER A 44 1.47 4.36 -8.78
CA SER A 44 1.46 5.58 -7.95
C SER A 44 0.38 6.57 -8.37
N THR A 45 0.01 6.60 -9.65
CA THR A 45 -1.10 7.42 -10.16
C THR A 45 -2.44 6.87 -9.66
N LEU A 46 -2.63 5.54 -9.67
CA LEU A 46 -3.80 4.88 -9.10
C LEU A 46 -3.90 5.18 -7.59
N ILE A 47 -2.82 5.03 -6.83
CA ILE A 47 -2.80 5.37 -5.40
C ILE A 47 -3.20 6.83 -5.17
N LYS A 48 -2.67 7.77 -5.94
CA LYS A 48 -3.04 9.19 -5.85
C LYS A 48 -4.53 9.42 -6.17
N ALA A 49 -5.10 8.68 -7.11
CA ALA A 49 -6.53 8.75 -7.42
C ALA A 49 -7.40 8.20 -6.28
N LEU A 50 -7.01 7.06 -5.67
CA LEU A 50 -7.67 6.49 -4.49
C LEU A 50 -7.60 7.43 -3.29
N LEU A 51 -6.49 8.13 -3.09
CA LEU A 51 -6.34 9.15 -2.05
C LEU A 51 -7.10 10.45 -2.36
N GLY A 52 -7.63 10.59 -3.58
CA GLY A 52 -8.32 11.81 -4.04
C GLY A 52 -7.37 12.99 -4.32
N LEU A 53 -6.08 12.73 -4.48
CA LEU A 53 -5.05 13.73 -4.80
C LEU A 53 -5.05 14.12 -6.27
N ILE A 54 -5.55 13.24 -7.15
CA ILE A 54 -5.79 13.51 -8.57
C ILE A 54 -7.23 13.14 -8.94
N ARG A 55 -7.78 13.78 -9.96
CA ARG A 55 -9.09 13.45 -10.51
C ARG A 55 -8.94 12.58 -11.74
N PRO A 56 -9.76 11.50 -11.87
CA PRO A 56 -9.84 10.75 -13.12
C PRO A 56 -10.24 11.63 -14.31
N ILE A 57 -9.75 11.27 -15.50
CA ILE A 57 -10.23 11.84 -16.78
C ILE A 57 -11.64 11.33 -17.07
N SER A 58 -11.86 10.03 -16.87
CA SER A 58 -13.15 9.36 -17.00
C SER A 58 -13.30 8.29 -15.93
N GLY A 59 -14.52 7.77 -15.78
CA GLY A 59 -14.85 6.80 -14.76
C GLY A 59 -14.98 7.41 -13.37
N LYS A 60 -15.07 6.57 -12.36
CA LYS A 60 -15.23 7.02 -10.95
C LYS A 60 -14.65 6.03 -9.96
N VAL A 61 -14.21 6.58 -8.82
CA VAL A 61 -13.90 5.83 -7.60
C VAL A 61 -15.04 6.04 -6.60
N THR A 62 -15.69 4.97 -6.19
CA THR A 62 -16.78 4.98 -5.20
C THR A 62 -16.28 4.35 -3.92
N PHE A 63 -16.41 5.07 -2.79
CA PHE A 63 -16.11 4.56 -1.46
C PHE A 63 -17.43 4.21 -0.75
N ILE A 64 -17.52 2.99 -0.26
CA ILE A 64 -18.71 2.45 0.41
C ILE A 64 -18.50 2.54 1.93
N GLY A 65 -19.54 2.85 2.69
CA GLY A 65 -19.49 2.88 4.16
C GLY A 65 -18.70 4.07 4.76
N GLY A 66 -18.44 5.13 4.00
CA GLY A 66 -17.77 6.33 4.54
C GLY A 66 -16.26 6.19 4.75
N VAL A 67 -15.64 5.20 4.15
CA VAL A 67 -14.21 4.85 4.29
C VAL A 67 -13.28 6.01 3.87
N ARG A 68 -13.67 6.84 2.90
CA ARG A 68 -12.86 7.95 2.37
C ARG A 68 -12.34 8.93 3.44
N GLY A 69 -13.07 9.12 4.54
CA GLY A 69 -12.68 10.00 5.64
C GLY A 69 -11.74 9.36 6.68
N GLY A 70 -11.20 8.17 6.41
CA GLY A 70 -10.36 7.44 7.35
C GLY A 70 -9.39 6.47 6.65
N ILE A 71 -8.74 6.95 5.58
CA ILE A 71 -7.69 6.20 4.89
C ILE A 71 -6.35 6.49 5.56
N GLY A 72 -5.65 5.45 6.02
CA GLY A 72 -4.26 5.54 6.41
C GLY A 72 -3.36 5.38 5.20
N TYR A 73 -2.37 6.26 5.05
CA TYR A 73 -1.45 6.20 3.93
C TYR A 73 0.00 6.19 4.38
N LEU A 74 0.72 5.18 3.95
CA LEU A 74 2.17 5.07 4.06
C LEU A 74 2.78 5.34 2.68
N PRO A 75 3.38 6.52 2.44
CA PRO A 75 3.99 6.85 1.16
C PRO A 75 5.31 6.09 0.96
N GLN A 76 5.71 5.96 -0.30
CA GLN A 76 7.07 5.58 -0.63
C GLN A 76 8.06 6.56 0.00
N LYS A 77 9.14 6.05 0.61
CA LYS A 77 10.15 6.87 1.31
C LYS A 77 10.69 7.98 0.40
N SER A 78 10.60 9.22 0.88
CA SER A 78 11.29 10.37 0.28
C SER A 78 12.55 10.72 1.07
N ALA A 79 13.58 11.23 0.38
CA ALA A 79 14.82 11.69 1.02
C ALA A 79 14.60 12.83 2.04
N ALA A 80 13.52 13.59 1.88
CA ALA A 80 13.17 14.72 2.75
C ALA A 80 12.69 14.33 4.17
N GLU A 81 12.38 13.04 4.41
CA GLU A 81 11.91 12.57 5.73
C GLU A 81 13.06 12.29 6.71
N ARG A 82 14.34 12.38 6.26
CA ARG A 82 15.52 12.00 7.06
C ARG A 82 15.89 13.00 8.16
N ASP A 83 15.46 14.25 8.07
CA ASP A 83 15.90 15.33 8.97
C ASP A 83 14.78 15.92 9.84
N PHE A 84 13.74 15.13 10.14
CA PHE A 84 12.62 15.61 10.94
C PHE A 84 12.95 15.50 12.45
N PRO A 85 13.18 16.63 13.15
CA PRO A 85 13.57 16.63 14.58
C PRO A 85 12.34 16.39 15.47
N ALA A 86 11.78 15.17 15.45
CA ALA A 86 10.64 14.78 16.26
C ALA A 86 10.84 13.42 16.89
N THR A 87 10.19 13.19 18.01
CA THR A 87 10.11 11.87 18.65
C THR A 87 9.18 10.96 17.85
N VAL A 88 9.37 9.64 18.00
CA VAL A 88 8.47 8.62 17.43
C VAL A 88 7.01 8.93 17.74
N ARG A 89 6.70 9.26 19.01
CA ARG A 89 5.34 9.60 19.42
C ARG A 89 4.78 10.82 18.68
N GLU A 90 5.57 11.86 18.45
CA GLU A 90 5.14 13.06 17.71
C GLU A 90 4.89 12.75 16.25
N VAL A 91 5.76 11.94 15.60
CA VAL A 91 5.54 11.47 14.24
C VAL A 91 4.23 10.70 14.15
N VAL A 92 3.97 9.75 15.05
CA VAL A 92 2.73 8.96 15.07
C VAL A 92 1.51 9.85 15.32
N ALA A 93 1.59 10.78 16.28
CA ALA A 93 0.52 11.73 16.60
C ALA A 93 0.15 12.63 15.42
N SER A 94 1.10 12.95 14.53
CA SER A 94 0.83 13.73 13.33
C SER A 94 -0.20 13.07 12.38
N GLY A 95 -0.38 11.75 12.44
CA GLY A 95 -1.43 11.03 11.72
C GLY A 95 -2.86 11.42 12.10
N LEU A 96 -3.07 12.04 13.26
CA LEU A 96 -4.36 12.53 13.71
C LEU A 96 -4.74 13.93 13.16
N THR A 97 -3.79 14.67 12.57
CA THR A 97 -4.01 16.07 12.17
C THR A 97 -5.11 16.25 11.12
N GLY A 98 -5.34 15.28 10.25
CA GLY A 98 -6.41 15.31 9.25
C GLY A 98 -7.83 15.16 9.82
N SER A 99 -7.97 14.64 11.05
CA SER A 99 -9.27 14.36 11.68
C SER A 99 -9.64 15.33 12.80
N LEU A 100 -8.72 16.22 13.18
CA LEU A 100 -8.87 17.07 14.35
C LEU A 100 -8.89 18.55 13.97
N ARG A 101 -10.04 19.19 14.16
CA ARG A 101 -10.11 20.64 14.26
C ARG A 101 -9.15 21.10 15.38
N TYR A 102 -8.32 22.09 15.10
CA TYR A 102 -7.34 22.74 15.97
C TYR A 102 -7.62 22.56 17.49
N GLY A 103 -6.71 21.90 18.21
CA GLY A 103 -6.68 21.93 19.68
C GLY A 103 -6.89 20.59 20.43
N ILE A 104 -7.15 19.46 19.76
CA ILE A 104 -7.59 18.20 20.41
C ILE A 104 -6.45 17.16 20.62
N PHE A 105 -5.18 17.54 20.48
CA PHE A 105 -4.04 16.63 20.73
C PHE A 105 -3.93 16.09 22.19
N LYS A 106 -4.76 16.60 23.10
CA LYS A 106 -4.73 16.22 24.52
C LYS A 106 -5.97 15.45 24.99
N SER A 107 -6.80 14.92 24.10
CA SER A 107 -7.91 14.10 24.55
C SER A 107 -7.43 12.69 24.90
N ALA A 108 -8.03 12.08 25.94
CA ALA A 108 -7.74 10.69 26.31
C ALA A 108 -7.92 9.74 25.13
N LYS A 109 -8.91 9.98 24.27
CA LYS A 109 -9.17 9.21 23.04
C LYS A 109 -8.04 9.32 22.01
N SER A 110 -7.41 10.50 21.88
CA SER A 110 -6.27 10.70 20.99
C SER A 110 -5.03 9.96 21.50
N GLU A 111 -4.78 10.01 22.81
CA GLU A 111 -3.67 9.28 23.43
C GLU A 111 -3.83 7.77 23.29
N GLU A 112 -5.03 7.25 23.53
CA GLU A 112 -5.35 5.83 23.33
C GLU A 112 -5.10 5.39 21.90
N LYS A 113 -5.51 6.21 20.91
CA LYS A 113 -5.32 5.91 19.48
C LYS A 113 -3.84 5.93 19.10
N ILE A 114 -3.06 6.89 19.59
CA ILE A 114 -1.61 6.96 19.37
C ILE A 114 -0.93 5.71 19.97
N LYS A 115 -1.27 5.38 21.23
CA LYS A 115 -0.72 4.20 21.90
C LYS A 115 -1.05 2.93 21.15
N SER A 116 -2.31 2.71 20.79
CA SER A 116 -2.75 1.54 20.03
C SER A 116 -2.00 1.42 18.70
N ALA A 117 -1.84 2.53 17.96
CA ALA A 117 -1.12 2.52 16.68
C ALA A 117 0.37 2.17 16.85
N MET A 118 1.01 2.66 17.91
CA MET A 118 2.41 2.30 18.23
C MET A 118 2.56 0.83 18.64
N ASP A 119 1.61 0.31 19.43
CA ASP A 119 1.59 -1.10 19.84
C ASP A 119 1.43 -2.01 18.63
N LEU A 120 0.48 -1.70 17.71
CA LEU A 120 0.24 -2.44 16.48
C LEU A 120 1.46 -2.46 15.54
N ALA A 121 2.16 -1.34 15.44
CA ALA A 121 3.38 -1.23 14.62
C ALA A 121 4.66 -1.66 15.36
N ARG A 122 4.57 -2.12 16.61
CA ARG A 122 5.71 -2.59 17.44
C ARG A 122 6.80 -1.53 17.63
N VAL A 123 6.40 -0.30 17.97
CA VAL A 123 7.32 0.84 18.19
C VAL A 123 7.07 1.56 19.54
N SER A 124 6.29 0.98 20.45
CA SER A 124 5.91 1.62 21.73
C SER A 124 7.11 1.86 22.64
N ASP A 125 8.09 0.96 22.64
CA ASP A 125 9.35 1.08 23.40
C ASP A 125 10.24 2.23 22.86
N LEU A 126 10.03 2.67 21.62
CA LEU A 126 10.77 3.74 20.96
C LEU A 126 10.10 5.10 21.08
N ALA A 127 8.95 5.24 21.78
CA ALA A 127 8.10 6.42 21.76
C ALA A 127 8.82 7.75 22.04
N LYS A 128 9.84 7.74 22.90
CA LYS A 128 10.62 8.93 23.32
C LYS A 128 11.89 9.14 22.52
N ARG A 129 12.28 8.18 21.65
CA ARG A 129 13.47 8.30 20.83
C ARG A 129 13.26 9.28 19.69
N SER A 130 14.33 9.94 19.26
CA SER A 130 14.31 10.75 18.04
C SER A 130 14.10 9.87 16.82
N PHE A 131 13.24 10.28 15.90
CA PHE A 131 12.98 9.55 14.66
C PHE A 131 14.25 9.34 13.82
N ASN A 132 15.17 10.31 13.86
CA ASN A 132 16.43 10.26 13.10
C ASN A 132 17.44 9.25 13.66
N GLU A 133 17.28 8.83 14.93
CA GLU A 133 18.17 7.84 15.57
C GLU A 133 17.72 6.39 15.32
N LEU A 134 16.62 6.19 14.60
CA LEU A 134 16.05 4.89 14.35
C LEU A 134 16.71 4.20 13.15
N SER A 135 16.77 2.85 13.19
CA SER A 135 17.06 2.06 12.00
C SER A 135 16.01 2.25 10.91
N GLY A 136 16.34 1.91 9.66
CA GLY A 136 15.41 2.03 8.54
C GLY A 136 14.08 1.28 8.77
N GLY A 137 14.14 0.07 9.33
CA GLY A 137 12.96 -0.72 9.69
C GLY A 137 12.13 -0.08 10.80
N GLN A 138 12.77 0.46 11.85
CA GLN A 138 12.09 1.18 12.92
C GLN A 138 11.41 2.47 12.43
N GLN A 139 12.07 3.21 11.53
CA GLN A 139 11.48 4.40 10.88
C GLN A 139 10.23 4.00 10.09
N GLN A 140 10.34 2.94 9.28
CA GLN A 140 9.23 2.49 8.44
C GLN A 140 8.04 2.03 9.29
N ARG A 141 8.27 1.30 10.39
CA ARG A 141 7.21 0.93 11.34
C ARG A 141 6.60 2.13 12.06
N THR A 142 7.41 3.16 12.35
CA THR A 142 6.90 4.43 12.90
C THR A 142 5.98 5.14 11.91
N LEU A 143 6.32 5.15 10.63
CA LEU A 143 5.47 5.73 9.58
C LEU A 143 4.19 4.90 9.36
N LEU A 144 4.27 3.56 9.50
CA LEU A 144 3.09 2.70 9.53
C LEU A 144 2.18 3.04 10.71
N ALA A 145 2.74 3.24 11.92
CA ALA A 145 1.97 3.67 13.08
C ALA A 145 1.27 5.02 12.85
N ARG A 146 1.93 5.96 12.18
CA ARG A 146 1.33 7.24 11.75
C ARG A 146 0.13 7.00 10.82
N ALA A 147 0.28 6.12 9.83
CA ALA A 147 -0.81 5.76 8.93
C ALA A 147 -1.98 5.10 9.67
N LEU A 148 -1.71 4.20 10.63
CA LEU A 148 -2.71 3.57 11.50
C LEU A 148 -3.48 4.59 12.34
N CYS A 149 -2.82 5.63 12.82
CA CYS A 149 -3.50 6.74 13.51
C CYS A 149 -4.53 7.46 12.63
N ALA A 150 -4.30 7.57 11.32
CA ALA A 150 -5.24 8.16 10.37
C ALA A 150 -6.34 7.17 9.97
N ALA A 151 -6.02 5.87 9.91
CA ALA A 151 -6.90 4.83 9.41
C ALA A 151 -8.12 4.59 10.30
N LYS A 152 -9.24 4.22 9.65
CA LYS A 152 -10.39 3.59 10.30
C LYS A 152 -10.40 2.09 9.98
N GLU A 153 -10.44 1.75 8.70
CA GLU A 153 -10.56 0.39 8.21
C GLU A 153 -9.79 0.12 6.90
N LEU A 154 -9.15 1.17 6.33
CA LEU A 154 -8.40 1.08 5.08
C LEU A 154 -7.00 1.65 5.25
N LEU A 155 -6.00 0.86 4.87
CA LEU A 155 -4.61 1.25 4.72
C LEU A 155 -4.21 1.19 3.25
N ILE A 156 -3.47 2.19 2.79
CA ILE A 156 -2.78 2.19 1.50
C ILE A 156 -1.29 2.28 1.78
N LEU A 157 -0.53 1.29 1.34
CA LEU A 157 0.90 1.14 1.59
C LEU A 157 1.64 1.17 0.24
N ASP A 158 2.47 2.19 0.03
CA ASP A 158 3.24 2.36 -1.19
C ASP A 158 4.70 1.92 -0.94
N GLU A 159 5.05 0.72 -1.41
CA GLU A 159 6.35 0.08 -1.23
C GLU A 159 6.82 0.02 0.24
N PRO A 160 6.06 -0.60 1.15
CA PRO A 160 6.33 -0.54 2.59
C PRO A 160 7.65 -1.19 3.01
N THR A 161 8.22 -2.08 2.20
CA THR A 161 9.46 -2.81 2.48
C THR A 161 10.65 -2.33 1.65
N ASN A 162 10.47 -1.30 0.80
CA ASN A 162 11.54 -0.80 -0.05
C ASN A 162 12.74 -0.32 0.76
N ALA A 163 13.94 -0.75 0.35
CA ALA A 163 15.23 -0.46 1.00
C ALA A 163 15.33 -0.92 2.48
N LEU A 164 14.56 -1.92 2.88
CA LEU A 164 14.71 -2.61 4.15
C LEU A 164 15.57 -3.87 3.99
N ASP A 165 16.26 -4.25 5.07
CA ASP A 165 16.90 -5.55 5.17
C ASP A 165 15.84 -6.68 5.25
N PRO A 166 16.20 -7.94 4.93
CA PRO A 166 15.26 -9.06 4.91
C PRO A 166 14.51 -9.28 6.22
N ALA A 167 15.16 -9.09 7.36
CA ALA A 167 14.53 -9.28 8.67
C ALA A 167 13.49 -8.18 8.96
N SER A 168 13.82 -6.92 8.66
CA SER A 168 12.89 -5.80 8.78
C SER A 168 11.71 -5.91 7.80
N SER A 169 11.93 -6.43 6.59
CA SER A 169 10.87 -6.71 5.61
C SER A 169 9.92 -7.79 6.11
N ALA A 170 10.45 -8.91 6.61
CA ALA A 170 9.64 -10.00 7.18
C ALA A 170 8.80 -9.51 8.38
N GLU A 171 9.38 -8.68 9.25
CA GLU A 171 8.65 -8.08 10.36
C GLU A 171 7.52 -7.17 9.89
N MET A 172 7.75 -6.34 8.86
CA MET A 172 6.73 -5.47 8.27
C MET A 172 5.57 -6.29 7.71
N TYR A 173 5.85 -7.34 6.94
CA TYR A 173 4.82 -8.24 6.41
C TYR A 173 4.05 -8.96 7.53
N SER A 174 4.72 -9.41 8.59
CA SER A 174 4.07 -9.99 9.78
C SER A 174 3.08 -9.02 10.43
N ILE A 175 3.43 -7.73 10.54
CA ILE A 175 2.53 -6.71 11.07
C ILE A 175 1.32 -6.51 10.15
N ILE A 176 1.54 -6.36 8.83
CA ILE A 176 0.46 -6.16 7.85
C ILE A 176 -0.53 -7.34 7.88
N THR A 177 -0.01 -8.56 7.89
CA THR A 177 -0.83 -9.78 7.99
C THR A 177 -1.65 -9.81 9.30
N SER A 178 -1.03 -9.43 10.43
CA SER A 178 -1.71 -9.32 11.72
C SER A 178 -2.83 -8.28 11.70
N LEU A 179 -2.61 -7.12 11.09
CA LEU A 179 -3.63 -6.08 10.95
C LEU A 179 -4.86 -6.58 10.19
N ARG A 180 -4.66 -7.35 9.12
CA ARG A 180 -5.76 -7.97 8.37
C ARG A 180 -6.48 -9.03 9.19
N HIS A 181 -5.77 -10.01 9.77
CA HIS A 181 -6.37 -11.17 10.42
C HIS A 181 -7.02 -10.86 11.77
N HIS A 182 -6.38 -10.01 12.59
CA HIS A 182 -6.83 -9.76 13.96
C HIS A 182 -7.61 -8.46 14.12
N HIS A 183 -7.45 -7.52 13.18
CA HIS A 183 -8.11 -6.21 13.27
C HIS A 183 -9.07 -5.92 12.11
N GLY A 184 -9.24 -6.88 11.16
CA GLY A 184 -10.14 -6.74 10.01
C GLY A 184 -9.78 -5.58 9.08
N MET A 185 -8.52 -5.13 9.13
CA MET A 185 -8.04 -4.02 8.31
C MET A 185 -8.01 -4.42 6.84
N THR A 186 -8.56 -3.57 5.97
CA THR A 186 -8.37 -3.71 4.53
C THR A 186 -7.07 -3.03 4.13
N VAL A 187 -6.28 -3.67 3.29
CA VAL A 187 -4.98 -3.16 2.86
C VAL A 187 -4.89 -3.15 1.35
N ILE A 188 -4.49 -2.02 0.77
CA ILE A 188 -4.03 -1.92 -0.62
C ILE A 188 -2.53 -1.69 -0.53
N MET A 189 -1.74 -2.59 -1.11
CA MET A 189 -0.30 -2.54 -1.03
C MET A 189 0.32 -2.55 -2.42
N VAL A 190 1.18 -1.57 -2.71
CA VAL A 190 2.08 -1.62 -3.87
C VAL A 190 3.38 -2.27 -3.43
N SER A 191 3.85 -3.28 -4.16
CA SER A 191 5.15 -3.90 -3.91
C SER A 191 5.82 -4.32 -5.21
N HIS A 192 7.14 -4.21 -5.25
CA HIS A 192 8.00 -4.80 -6.28
C HIS A 192 8.48 -6.20 -5.90
N ASP A 193 8.47 -6.54 -4.61
CA ASP A 193 8.73 -7.88 -4.10
C ASP A 193 7.44 -8.70 -4.20
N LEU A 194 7.20 -9.22 -5.41
CA LEU A 194 5.98 -9.99 -5.70
C LEU A 194 5.98 -11.33 -4.98
N GLU A 195 7.14 -11.98 -4.88
CA GLU A 195 7.28 -13.30 -4.29
C GLU A 195 6.84 -13.30 -2.82
N SER A 196 7.37 -12.38 -2.02
CA SER A 196 6.99 -12.27 -0.62
C SER A 196 5.58 -11.66 -0.43
N ALA A 197 5.22 -10.64 -1.23
CA ALA A 197 3.95 -9.96 -1.09
C ALA A 197 2.75 -10.79 -1.55
N ALA A 198 2.88 -11.60 -2.59
CA ALA A 198 1.80 -12.46 -3.08
C ALA A 198 1.40 -13.54 -2.08
N THR A 199 2.33 -14.03 -1.25
CA THR A 199 2.03 -15.06 -0.24
C THR A 199 1.05 -14.59 0.83
N MET A 200 0.94 -13.28 1.06
CA MET A 200 0.04 -12.68 2.05
C MET A 200 -1.19 -12.00 1.43
N ALA A 201 -1.17 -11.76 0.12
CA ALA A 201 -2.26 -11.11 -0.59
C ALA A 201 -3.44 -12.07 -0.80
N ASP A 202 -4.66 -11.55 -0.74
CA ASP A 202 -5.86 -12.28 -1.14
C ASP A 202 -6.06 -12.18 -2.66
N ARG A 203 -5.79 -10.99 -3.22
CA ARG A 203 -5.92 -10.71 -4.66
C ARG A 203 -4.77 -9.83 -5.17
N VAL A 204 -4.50 -9.95 -6.46
CA VAL A 204 -3.52 -9.13 -7.17
C VAL A 204 -4.22 -8.33 -8.26
N LEU A 205 -4.00 -7.02 -8.27
CA LEU A 205 -4.30 -6.12 -9.37
C LEU A 205 -3.00 -5.84 -10.13
N HIS A 206 -2.85 -6.43 -11.29
CA HIS A 206 -1.69 -6.19 -12.16
C HIS A 206 -1.98 -5.08 -13.16
N LEU A 207 -1.13 -4.05 -13.17
CA LEU A 207 -1.19 -2.94 -14.13
C LEU A 207 -0.10 -3.12 -15.17
N CYS A 208 -0.49 -3.04 -16.44
CA CYS A 208 0.39 -3.10 -17.59
C CYS A 208 0.17 -1.88 -18.51
N CYS A 209 1.10 -1.62 -19.44
CA CYS A 209 1.00 -0.51 -20.39
C CYS A 209 -0.27 -0.59 -21.28
N ASP A 210 -0.76 -1.79 -21.58
CA ASP A 210 -1.89 -2.03 -22.49
C ASP A 210 -3.19 -2.39 -21.76
N GLY A 211 -3.21 -2.38 -20.42
CA GLY A 211 -4.40 -2.70 -19.64
C GLY A 211 -4.13 -3.12 -18.19
N ALA A 212 -5.07 -3.83 -17.60
CA ALA A 212 -4.93 -4.35 -16.24
C ALA A 212 -5.79 -5.60 -16.06
N PHE A 213 -5.38 -6.48 -15.15
CA PHE A 213 -6.22 -7.58 -14.68
C PHE A 213 -6.20 -7.70 -13.16
N CYS A 214 -7.28 -8.25 -12.60
CA CYS A 214 -7.38 -8.53 -11.17
C CYS A 214 -7.80 -9.98 -10.97
N CYS A 215 -7.00 -10.75 -10.20
CA CYS A 215 -7.25 -12.16 -9.94
C CYS A 215 -7.00 -12.50 -8.47
N ASP A 216 -7.40 -13.69 -8.04
CA ASP A 216 -6.99 -14.24 -6.75
C ASP A 216 -5.47 -14.50 -6.75
N ALA A 217 -4.81 -14.29 -5.63
CA ALA A 217 -3.35 -14.35 -5.57
C ALA A 217 -2.80 -15.74 -5.91
N CYS A 218 -3.53 -16.81 -5.57
CA CYS A 218 -3.15 -18.19 -5.92
C CYS A 218 -3.15 -18.51 -7.44
N ASP A 219 -3.82 -17.68 -8.23
CA ASP A 219 -3.91 -17.85 -9.69
C ASP A 219 -3.04 -16.85 -10.46
N TYR A 220 -2.30 -15.98 -9.74
CA TYR A 220 -1.57 -14.87 -10.36
C TYR A 220 -0.58 -15.32 -11.44
N ASP A 221 0.22 -16.37 -11.20
CA ASP A 221 1.20 -16.86 -12.16
C ASP A 221 0.56 -17.36 -13.45
N LYS A 222 -0.62 -17.99 -13.35
CA LYS A 222 -1.39 -18.46 -14.52
C LYS A 222 -1.89 -17.28 -15.35
N TYR A 223 -2.42 -16.23 -14.67
CA TYR A 223 -2.89 -15.03 -15.35
C TYR A 223 -1.74 -14.24 -15.99
N LEU A 224 -0.59 -14.18 -15.32
CA LEU A 224 0.60 -13.52 -15.83
C LEU A 224 1.10 -14.23 -17.10
N ALA A 225 1.21 -15.55 -17.08
CA ALA A 225 1.60 -16.36 -18.26
C ALA A 225 0.63 -16.16 -19.42
N ALA A 226 -0.69 -16.25 -19.16
CA ALA A 226 -1.72 -16.04 -20.19
C ALA A 226 -1.72 -14.61 -20.77
N ALA A 227 -1.38 -13.61 -19.98
CA ALA A 227 -1.24 -12.23 -20.43
C ALA A 227 -0.04 -12.07 -21.38
N HIS A 228 1.09 -12.72 -21.10
CA HIS A 228 2.27 -12.72 -21.97
C HIS A 228 2.04 -13.47 -23.29
N GLU A 229 1.20 -14.51 -23.29
CA GLU A 229 0.83 -15.25 -24.50
C GLU A 229 -0.25 -14.56 -25.36
N GLY A 230 -0.74 -13.38 -24.93
CA GLY A 230 -1.78 -12.62 -25.65
C GLY A 230 -3.18 -13.23 -25.57
N HIS A 231 -3.42 -14.23 -24.70
CA HIS A 231 -4.71 -14.90 -24.54
C HIS A 231 -5.69 -14.11 -23.67
N ILE A 232 -5.17 -13.22 -22.83
CA ILE A 232 -5.95 -12.23 -22.08
C ILE A 232 -5.44 -10.90 -22.61
N GLY A 233 -6.26 -10.04 -23.18
CA GLY A 233 -5.88 -8.83 -23.93
C GLY A 233 -5.05 -7.79 -23.16
N VAL A 234 -3.94 -8.21 -22.55
CA VAL A 234 -3.10 -7.43 -21.66
C VAL A 234 -1.66 -7.91 -21.77
N CYS A 235 -0.79 -7.03 -22.22
CA CYS A 235 0.66 -7.09 -22.23
C CYS A 235 1.34 -7.73 -23.45
N SER A 236 1.77 -6.87 -24.38
CA SER A 236 2.78 -7.17 -25.41
C SER A 236 4.21 -6.81 -24.99
N CYS A 237 4.44 -6.47 -23.71
CA CYS A 237 5.77 -6.19 -23.20
C CYS A 237 6.55 -7.50 -23.04
N GLY A 238 7.36 -7.83 -24.04
CA GLY A 238 8.29 -8.95 -23.97
C GLY A 238 9.37 -8.68 -22.92
N HIS A 239 9.29 -9.34 -21.79
CA HIS A 239 10.37 -9.37 -20.81
C HIS A 239 11.12 -10.67 -20.90
N ASP A 240 12.42 -10.55 -21.20
CA ASP A 240 13.40 -11.59 -20.94
C ASP A 240 13.46 -11.86 -19.43
N HIS A 241 12.71 -12.85 -19.01
CA HIS A 241 12.98 -13.48 -17.71
C HIS A 241 14.36 -14.13 -17.81
N HIS A 242 15.38 -13.51 -17.24
CA HIS A 242 16.65 -14.17 -17.00
C HIS A 242 16.36 -15.39 -16.12
N ASP A 243 16.35 -16.55 -16.76
CA ASP A 243 16.40 -17.87 -16.17
C ASP A 243 17.67 -17.99 -15.32
N HIS A 244 17.61 -17.63 -14.05
CA HIS A 244 18.62 -18.01 -13.07
C HIS A 244 18.36 -19.41 -12.57
N ASN A 245 18.41 -20.39 -13.48
CA ASN A 245 18.52 -21.78 -13.08
C ASN A 245 19.09 -22.65 -14.21
N LYS A 246 20.39 -22.62 -14.40
CA LYS A 246 21.19 -23.75 -14.94
C LYS A 246 22.68 -23.39 -14.90
N GLU A 247 23.32 -23.65 -13.76
CA GLU A 247 24.72 -24.09 -13.74
C GLU A 247 24.95 -24.87 -12.46
N GLY A 248 24.97 -26.16 -12.60
CA GLY A 248 25.36 -27.09 -11.57
C GLY A 248 25.31 -28.52 -12.08
N THR A 249 26.23 -28.90 -12.95
CA THR A 249 26.84 -30.25 -12.97
C THR A 249 27.85 -30.35 -14.11
N LYS A 250 29.12 -30.23 -13.77
CA LYS A 250 30.19 -31.10 -14.24
C LYS A 250 31.40 -30.93 -13.34
#